data_ea86971e813c7b6a2271355d7a360af2
#
_entry.id   ea86971e813c7b6a2271355d7a360af2
#
_cell.length_a   1.000
_cell.length_b   1.000
_cell.length_c   1.000
_cell.angle_alpha   90.00
_cell.angle_beta   90.00
_cell.angle_gamma   90.00
#
_symmetry.space_group_name_H-M   'P 1'
#
loop_
_entity.id
_entity.type
_entity.pdbx_description
1 polymer ?
#
loop_
_entity_poly.entity_id
_entity_poly.type
_entity_poly.pdbx_seq_one_letter_code
_entity_poly.pdbx_strand_id
1 'polypeptide(L)'
;MGAESDLSGDPRAEASGGACCTSVVTTLIDLAELGSVGGFFALRAGPAPGPARPLTEVYAAPEAGDPIGFRVAKVAGRLGAPEDRIAVSVAQLGLAARLWSVALGSAALYGRVPDLDPALLRWDADGTSPDDLWLTDVRLLPGDAETVRGVVQYGHLAALSDALRARYRISAGLLWGNAGSALAGAARELHGWAARSGRAEVGERALGLAADLFDHPDLRGTGTLRGTSFRRRSCCLYYRCPSGGLCGDCCFERPPTRSSPGAASG
;
A
#
# COMPACT_ATOMS: atom_id res chain seq x y z
N MET A 1 44.18 75.19 34.88
CA MET A 1 44.91 75.30 33.62
C MET A 1 44.68 74.02 32.90
N GLY A 2 43.78 74.02 32.01
CA GLY A 2 43.76 73.93 30.56
C GLY A 2 43.79 72.46 30.20
N ALA A 3 43.10 71.94 29.33
CA ALA A 3 42.23 72.28 28.27
C ALA A 3 41.51 71.01 27.78
N GLU A 4 40.36 71.21 27.34
CA GLU A 4 39.49 70.42 26.48
C GLU A 4 40.18 69.76 25.26
N SER A 5 39.61 68.67 24.77
CA SER A 5 39.35 68.33 23.39
C SER A 5 38.59 67.01 23.32
N ASP A 6 37.38 67.03 23.23
CA ASP A 6 36.40 66.68 22.21
C ASP A 6 36.97 65.94 20.98
N LEU A 7 36.48 64.77 20.69
CA LEU A 7 36.22 64.28 19.34
C LEU A 7 35.26 63.06 19.32
N SER A 8 34.07 63.33 18.91
CA SER A 8 33.02 62.49 18.36
C SER A 8 33.55 61.42 17.39
N GLY A 9 32.97 60.24 17.48
CA GLY A 9 33.16 59.18 16.48
C GLY A 9 32.15 58.07 16.69
N ASP A 10 30.93 58.27 16.26
CA ASP A 10 29.96 57.21 15.99
C ASP A 10 30.29 56.57 14.64
N PRO A 11 30.32 55.31 14.52
CA PRO A 11 29.73 54.68 13.38
C PRO A 11 28.79 53.52 13.74
N ARG A 12 27.54 53.79 13.53
CA ARG A 12 26.54 52.77 13.30
C ARG A 12 27.03 51.80 12.22
N ALA A 13 27.21 50.54 12.57
CA ALA A 13 27.21 49.43 11.64
C ALA A 13 25.97 48.55 11.96
N GLU A 14 24.92 48.85 11.28
CA GLU A 14 23.76 47.97 11.20
C GLU A 14 24.17 46.70 10.47
N ALA A 15 24.39 45.61 11.19
CA ALA A 15 24.42 44.29 10.65
C ALA A 15 22.98 43.74 10.68
N SER A 16 22.21 44.02 9.63
CA SER A 16 20.95 43.32 9.34
C SER A 16 21.25 41.89 8.96
N GLY A 17 21.43 41.03 9.95
CA GLY A 17 21.38 39.60 9.80
C GLY A 17 19.94 39.15 9.56
N GLY A 18 19.53 39.13 8.28
CA GLY A 18 18.30 38.51 7.88
C GLY A 18 18.32 37.04 8.23
N ALA A 19 17.76 36.70 9.37
CA ALA A 19 17.40 35.30 9.69
C ALA A 19 16.38 34.84 8.65
N CYS A 20 16.84 34.09 7.65
CA CYS A 20 15.99 33.35 6.75
C CYS A 20 15.26 32.29 7.58
N CYS A 21 14.11 32.67 8.15
CA CYS A 21 13.16 31.73 8.73
C CYS A 21 12.63 30.86 7.59
N THR A 22 13.35 29.79 7.29
CA THR A 22 12.80 28.67 6.52
C THR A 22 11.74 28.07 7.42
N SER A 23 10.50 28.52 7.27
CA SER A 23 9.34 27.86 7.87
C SER A 23 9.34 26.43 7.33
N VAL A 24 9.81 25.50 8.13
CA VAL A 24 9.58 24.07 7.89
C VAL A 24 8.07 23.85 8.07
N VAL A 25 7.34 23.98 6.97
CA VAL A 25 5.94 23.55 6.94
C VAL A 25 5.99 22.04 7.12
N THR A 26 5.78 21.59 8.36
CA THR A 26 5.58 20.16 8.65
C THR A 26 4.26 19.78 7.99
N THR A 27 4.32 19.24 6.79
CA THR A 27 3.14 18.73 6.09
C THR A 27 2.64 17.52 6.87
N LEU A 28 1.58 17.72 7.64
CA LEU A 28 0.87 16.63 8.31
C LEU A 28 0.06 15.87 7.27
N ILE A 29 -0.03 14.54 7.43
CA ILE A 29 -0.95 13.73 6.64
C ILE A 29 -2.35 13.85 7.28
N ASP A 30 -3.34 14.28 6.49
CA ASP A 30 -4.74 14.22 6.88
C ASP A 30 -5.30 12.83 6.53
N LEU A 31 -5.44 11.98 7.55
CA LEU A 31 -5.95 10.62 7.40
C LEU A 31 -7.43 10.59 7.00
N ALA A 32 -8.21 11.64 7.31
CA ALA A 32 -9.60 11.74 6.89
C ALA A 32 -9.69 12.05 5.40
N GLU A 33 -8.88 12.98 4.90
CA GLU A 33 -8.77 13.27 3.46
C GLU A 33 -8.27 12.03 2.70
N LEU A 34 -7.23 11.36 3.21
CA LEU A 34 -6.73 10.12 2.60
C LEU A 34 -7.84 9.06 2.50
N GLY A 35 -8.62 8.88 3.57
CA GLY A 35 -9.76 7.96 3.60
C GLY A 35 -10.91 8.35 2.65
N SER A 36 -11.02 9.62 2.27
CA SER A 36 -12.05 10.10 1.34
C SER A 36 -11.87 9.60 -0.10
N VAL A 37 -10.65 9.17 -0.45
CA VAL A 37 -10.36 8.53 -1.74
C VAL A 37 -11.13 7.23 -1.88
N GLY A 38 -11.24 6.47 -0.79
CA GLY A 38 -11.94 5.21 -0.71
C GLY A 38 -11.49 4.38 0.49
N GLY A 39 -12.28 3.39 0.90
CA GLY A 39 -11.99 2.61 2.09
C GLY A 39 -10.61 1.93 2.10
N PHE A 40 -10.08 1.57 0.94
CA PHE A 40 -8.73 0.99 0.85
C PHE A 40 -7.62 1.98 1.19
N PHE A 41 -7.86 3.28 1.08
CA PHE A 41 -6.91 4.33 1.44
C PHE A 41 -6.99 4.73 2.91
N ALA A 42 -8.05 4.38 3.61
CA ALA A 42 -8.20 4.74 5.01
C ALA A 42 -7.15 4.05 5.89
N LEU A 43 -6.56 4.82 6.80
CA LEU A 43 -5.66 4.35 7.85
C LEU A 43 -6.13 4.93 9.17
N ARG A 44 -6.28 4.11 10.20
CA ARG A 44 -6.59 4.56 11.54
C ARG A 44 -5.30 4.82 12.31
N ALA A 45 -5.30 5.84 13.16
CA ALA A 45 -4.17 6.16 14.04
C ALA A 45 -4.56 5.98 15.51
N GLY A 46 -3.59 5.59 16.32
CA GLY A 46 -3.76 5.39 17.74
C GLY A 46 -3.95 3.93 18.16
N PRO A 47 -4.42 3.68 19.39
CA PRO A 47 -4.61 2.31 19.89
C PRO A 47 -5.60 1.53 19.05
N ALA A 48 -5.17 0.38 18.54
CA ALA A 48 -6.05 -0.50 17.80
C ALA A 48 -7.03 -1.19 18.74
N PRO A 49 -8.33 -1.26 18.42
CA PRO A 49 -9.31 -1.99 19.22
C PRO A 49 -9.16 -3.50 19.03
N GLY A 50 -9.49 -4.25 20.08
CA GLY A 50 -9.69 -5.70 19.99
C GLY A 50 -8.49 -6.52 19.56
N PRO A 51 -8.68 -7.50 18.67
CA PRO A 51 -7.69 -8.55 18.37
C PRO A 51 -6.64 -8.15 17.34
N ALA A 52 -6.55 -6.87 16.94
CA ALA A 52 -5.57 -6.41 15.96
C ALA A 52 -4.14 -6.66 16.45
N ARG A 53 -3.31 -7.31 15.61
CA ARG A 53 -1.92 -7.68 15.93
C ARG A 53 -0.92 -6.90 15.09
N PRO A 54 0.29 -6.62 15.60
CA PRO A 54 1.38 -6.11 14.78
C PRO A 54 1.63 -7.04 13.58
N LEU A 55 1.88 -6.47 12.41
CA LEU A 55 2.14 -7.29 11.23
C LEU A 55 3.43 -8.11 11.33
N THR A 56 4.39 -7.72 12.19
CA THR A 56 5.55 -8.56 12.53
C THR A 56 5.11 -9.91 13.09
N GLU A 57 4.14 -9.94 13.99
CA GLU A 57 3.59 -11.18 14.55
C GLU A 57 2.78 -11.96 13.52
N VAL A 58 2.05 -11.26 12.65
CA VAL A 58 1.24 -11.88 11.59
C VAL A 58 2.12 -12.62 10.58
N TYR A 59 3.29 -12.05 10.23
CA TYR A 59 4.22 -12.67 9.27
C TYR A 59 5.07 -13.78 9.89
N ALA A 60 5.25 -13.77 11.21
CA ALA A 60 5.99 -14.81 11.91
C ALA A 60 5.27 -16.19 11.89
N ALA A 61 5.95 -17.21 12.35
CA ALA A 61 5.34 -18.52 12.55
C ALA A 61 4.24 -18.45 13.62
N PRO A 62 3.15 -19.21 13.50
CA PRO A 62 1.98 -19.09 14.37
C PRO A 62 2.23 -19.74 15.74
N GLU A 63 2.86 -19.03 16.67
CA GLU A 63 3.00 -19.49 18.06
C GLU A 63 1.78 -19.16 18.94
N ALA A 64 1.04 -18.10 18.61
CA ALA A 64 -0.08 -17.59 19.41
C ALA A 64 -1.34 -17.31 18.58
N GLY A 65 -1.77 -18.26 17.78
CA GLY A 65 -2.87 -18.13 16.83
C GLY A 65 -2.37 -17.81 15.41
N ASP A 66 -3.21 -18.08 14.42
CA ASP A 66 -2.89 -17.91 12.99
C ASP A 66 -3.80 -16.85 12.33
N PRO A 67 -3.48 -15.54 12.41
CA PRO A 67 -4.30 -14.51 11.79
C PRO A 67 -4.39 -14.66 10.27
N ILE A 68 -3.32 -15.14 9.62
CA ILE A 68 -3.31 -15.40 8.18
C ILE A 68 -4.27 -16.55 7.85
N GLY A 69 -4.17 -17.67 8.55
CA GLY A 69 -5.06 -18.82 8.35
C GLY A 69 -6.51 -18.46 8.62
N PHE A 70 -6.78 -17.70 9.67
CA PHE A 70 -8.12 -17.18 9.96
C PHE A 70 -8.66 -16.35 8.78
N ARG A 71 -7.88 -15.39 8.27
CA ARG A 71 -8.29 -14.57 7.12
C ARG A 71 -8.51 -15.42 5.87
N VAL A 72 -7.63 -16.36 5.60
CA VAL A 72 -7.76 -17.27 4.45
C VAL A 72 -9.04 -18.10 4.56
N ALA A 73 -9.34 -18.67 5.73
CA ALA A 73 -10.57 -19.43 5.96
C ALA A 73 -11.83 -18.56 5.79
N LYS A 74 -11.80 -17.32 6.30
CA LYS A 74 -12.89 -16.35 6.13
C LYS A 74 -13.15 -16.02 4.66
N VAL A 75 -12.08 -15.80 3.89
CA VAL A 75 -12.17 -15.53 2.44
C VAL A 75 -12.66 -16.78 1.70
N ALA A 76 -12.17 -17.98 2.06
CA ALA A 76 -12.62 -19.23 1.48
C ALA A 76 -14.12 -19.43 1.65
N GLY A 77 -14.64 -19.22 2.86
CA GLY A 77 -16.06 -19.32 3.15
C GLY A 77 -16.91 -18.31 2.36
N ARG A 78 -16.47 -17.05 2.30
CA ARG A 78 -17.21 -16.00 1.55
C ARG A 78 -17.26 -16.25 0.05
N LEU A 79 -16.20 -16.82 -0.52
CA LEU A 79 -16.09 -17.07 -1.95
C LEU A 79 -16.62 -18.46 -2.36
N GLY A 80 -16.88 -19.35 -1.41
CA GLY A 80 -17.09 -20.75 -1.69
C GLY A 80 -15.90 -21.34 -2.46
N ALA A 81 -14.67 -20.97 -2.05
CA ALA A 81 -13.47 -21.31 -2.81
C ALA A 81 -13.20 -22.81 -2.76
N PRO A 82 -13.12 -23.50 -3.91
CA PRO A 82 -12.92 -24.95 -3.95
C PRO A 82 -11.49 -25.38 -3.61
N GLU A 83 -10.54 -24.45 -3.55
CA GLU A 83 -9.13 -24.70 -3.28
C GLU A 83 -8.58 -23.56 -2.40
N ASP A 84 -7.79 -23.90 -1.36
CA ASP A 84 -7.19 -22.91 -0.43
C ASP A 84 -6.37 -21.84 -1.18
N ARG A 85 -5.62 -22.21 -2.21
CA ARG A 85 -4.78 -21.27 -2.97
C ARG A 85 -5.57 -20.13 -3.61
N ILE A 86 -6.88 -20.30 -3.85
CA ILE A 86 -7.75 -19.24 -4.36
C ILE A 86 -8.01 -18.23 -3.25
N ALA A 87 -8.38 -18.72 -2.07
CA ALA A 87 -8.61 -17.88 -0.90
C ALA A 87 -7.34 -17.16 -0.45
N VAL A 88 -6.20 -17.85 -0.46
CA VAL A 88 -4.87 -17.27 -0.18
C VAL A 88 -4.56 -16.13 -1.16
N SER A 89 -4.80 -16.35 -2.46
CA SER A 89 -4.57 -15.34 -3.49
C SER A 89 -5.41 -14.09 -3.25
N VAL A 90 -6.71 -14.25 -2.96
CA VAL A 90 -7.62 -13.12 -2.75
C VAL A 90 -7.35 -12.42 -1.42
N ALA A 91 -7.03 -13.16 -0.36
CA ALA A 91 -6.67 -12.59 0.94
C ALA A 91 -5.40 -11.72 0.83
N GLN A 92 -4.36 -12.24 0.16
CA GLN A 92 -3.11 -11.50 -0.08
C GLN A 92 -3.35 -10.27 -0.97
N LEU A 93 -4.13 -10.40 -2.04
CA LEU A 93 -4.48 -9.26 -2.90
C LEU A 93 -5.16 -8.14 -2.10
N GLY A 94 -6.07 -8.49 -1.19
CA GLY A 94 -6.75 -7.51 -0.35
C GLY A 94 -5.79 -6.73 0.56
N LEU A 95 -4.88 -7.42 1.27
CA LEU A 95 -3.91 -6.75 2.13
C LEU A 95 -2.89 -5.94 1.31
N ALA A 96 -2.41 -6.48 0.19
CA ALA A 96 -1.53 -5.75 -0.72
C ALA A 96 -2.19 -4.45 -1.24
N ALA A 97 -3.48 -4.50 -1.58
CA ALA A 97 -4.22 -3.33 -2.03
C ALA A 97 -4.34 -2.28 -0.92
N ARG A 98 -4.56 -2.69 0.34
CA ARG A 98 -4.57 -1.78 1.50
C ARG A 98 -3.23 -1.06 1.66
N LEU A 99 -2.13 -1.81 1.69
CA LEU A 99 -0.79 -1.27 1.88
C LEU A 99 -0.38 -0.30 0.76
N TRP A 100 -0.60 -0.69 -0.49
CA TRP A 100 -0.33 0.18 -1.63
C TRP A 100 -1.21 1.44 -1.64
N SER A 101 -2.51 1.32 -1.33
CA SER A 101 -3.43 2.45 -1.34
C SER A 101 -3.03 3.49 -0.30
N VAL A 102 -2.71 3.08 0.94
CA VAL A 102 -2.27 3.99 1.99
C VAL A 102 -0.95 4.68 1.62
N ALA A 103 0.06 3.92 1.19
CA ALA A 103 1.37 4.48 0.90
C ALA A 103 1.36 5.37 -0.35
N LEU A 104 0.80 4.89 -1.46
CA LEU A 104 0.72 5.65 -2.72
C LEU A 104 -0.17 6.89 -2.56
N GLY A 105 -1.32 6.75 -1.89
CA GLY A 105 -2.23 7.85 -1.63
C GLY A 105 -1.58 8.96 -0.83
N SER A 106 -0.91 8.61 0.27
CA SER A 106 -0.18 9.56 1.11
C SER A 106 0.95 10.24 0.34
N ALA A 107 1.75 9.47 -0.41
CA ALA A 107 2.84 10.01 -1.21
C ALA A 107 2.34 10.97 -2.29
N ALA A 108 1.25 10.64 -2.98
CA ALA A 108 0.70 11.48 -4.04
C ALA A 108 -0.02 12.73 -3.51
N LEU A 109 -0.72 12.64 -2.39
CA LEU A 109 -1.44 13.77 -1.77
C LEU A 109 -0.48 14.75 -1.08
N TYR A 110 0.47 14.24 -0.31
CA TYR A 110 1.25 15.03 0.64
C TYR A 110 2.76 15.06 0.37
N GLY A 111 3.27 14.26 -0.59
CA GLY A 111 4.72 14.10 -0.79
C GLY A 111 5.39 13.38 0.39
N ARG A 112 4.62 12.72 1.23
CA ARG A 112 5.06 12.00 2.42
C ARG A 112 4.32 10.68 2.51
N VAL A 113 4.94 9.69 3.16
CA VAL A 113 4.32 8.40 3.44
C VAL A 113 4.42 8.12 4.95
N PRO A 114 3.36 7.60 5.59
CA PRO A 114 3.48 7.15 6.97
C PRO A 114 4.46 5.97 7.04
N ASP A 115 5.25 5.93 8.10
CA ASP A 115 6.12 4.79 8.39
C ASP A 115 5.22 3.60 8.76
N LEU A 116 5.01 2.73 7.78
CA LEU A 116 4.20 1.52 7.95
C LEU A 116 5.04 0.34 8.49
N ASP A 117 6.06 0.59 9.31
CA ASP A 117 6.84 -0.50 9.91
C ASP A 117 5.91 -1.59 10.44
N PRO A 118 6.13 -2.88 10.09
CA PRO A 118 5.28 -3.97 10.53
C PRO A 118 5.10 -4.08 12.06
N ALA A 119 6.03 -3.54 12.85
CA ALA A 119 5.89 -3.48 14.31
C ALA A 119 4.90 -2.39 14.77
N LEU A 120 4.76 -1.33 13.98
CA LEU A 120 3.87 -0.20 14.27
C LEU A 120 2.48 -0.38 13.66
N LEU A 121 2.38 -1.11 12.56
CA LEU A 121 1.14 -1.34 11.83
C LEU A 121 0.43 -2.58 12.36
N ARG A 122 -0.76 -2.39 12.91
CA ARG A 122 -1.61 -3.46 13.41
C ARG A 122 -2.71 -3.80 12.41
N TRP A 123 -2.97 -5.08 12.26
CA TRP A 123 -3.99 -5.59 11.38
C TRP A 123 -4.99 -6.46 12.13
N ASP A 124 -6.27 -6.16 11.93
CA ASP A 124 -7.37 -7.02 12.36
C ASP A 124 -7.71 -8.01 11.24
N ALA A 125 -7.38 -9.28 11.46
CA ALA A 125 -7.66 -10.34 10.49
C ALA A 125 -9.16 -10.60 10.30
N ASP A 126 -10.01 -10.22 11.21
CA ASP A 126 -11.48 -10.28 11.09
C ASP A 126 -12.07 -8.99 10.50
N GLY A 127 -11.40 -7.88 10.70
CA GLY A 127 -11.81 -6.56 10.20
C GLY A 127 -11.94 -6.51 8.68
N THR A 128 -12.59 -5.47 8.23
CA THR A 128 -12.66 -5.11 6.80
C THR A 128 -12.30 -3.64 6.64
N SER A 129 -11.78 -3.27 5.46
CA SER A 129 -11.61 -1.85 5.12
C SER A 129 -12.93 -1.08 5.41
N PRO A 130 -12.86 0.11 6.04
CA PRO A 130 -11.65 0.88 6.38
C PRO A 130 -11.03 0.58 7.76
N ASP A 131 -11.58 -0.32 8.55
CA ASP A 131 -11.30 -0.45 9.99
C ASP A 131 -10.34 -1.60 10.32
N ASP A 132 -9.64 -2.14 9.34
CA ASP A 132 -8.75 -3.29 9.46
C ASP A 132 -7.28 -2.96 9.71
N LEU A 133 -6.85 -1.69 9.46
CA LEU A 133 -5.46 -1.25 9.64
C LEU A 133 -5.35 -0.06 10.61
N TRP A 134 -4.45 -0.20 11.59
CA TRP A 134 -4.21 0.77 12.66
C TRP A 134 -2.72 1.03 12.83
N LEU A 135 -2.31 2.30 12.74
CA LEU A 135 -0.94 2.74 12.98
C LEU A 135 -0.81 3.28 14.40
N THR A 136 0.01 2.65 15.22
CA THR A 136 0.14 3.01 16.64
C THR A 136 0.92 4.29 16.87
N ASP A 137 1.85 4.61 15.96
CA ASP A 137 2.68 5.81 16.01
C ASP A 137 2.85 6.36 14.58
N VAL A 138 2.47 7.62 14.36
CA VAL A 138 2.50 8.24 13.03
C VAL A 138 3.82 8.99 12.85
N ARG A 139 4.76 8.35 12.18
CA ARG A 139 6.00 8.95 11.68
C ARG A 139 5.90 9.13 10.18
N LEU A 140 6.54 10.18 9.67
CA LEU A 140 6.48 10.50 8.25
C LEU A 140 7.84 10.32 7.59
N LEU A 141 7.85 9.59 6.50
CA LEU A 141 8.98 9.36 5.61
C LEU A 141 8.82 10.17 4.31
N PRO A 142 9.86 10.33 3.48
CA PRO A 142 9.73 10.89 2.15
C PRO A 142 8.71 10.13 1.29
N GLY A 143 8.00 10.82 0.41
CA GLY A 143 6.98 10.23 -0.47
C GLY A 143 7.49 9.87 -1.87
N ASP A 144 8.77 9.53 -2.01
CA ASP A 144 9.38 9.08 -3.27
C ASP A 144 9.17 7.58 -3.49
N ALA A 145 9.41 7.12 -4.73
CA ALA A 145 9.18 5.73 -5.11
C ALA A 145 10.10 4.74 -4.37
N GLU A 146 11.32 5.14 -4.02
CA GLU A 146 12.27 4.29 -3.29
C GLU A 146 11.77 4.03 -1.87
N THR A 147 11.35 5.08 -1.17
CA THR A 147 10.78 4.98 0.18
C THR A 147 9.48 4.18 0.16
N VAL A 148 8.56 4.46 -0.75
CA VAL A 148 7.30 3.68 -0.90
C VAL A 148 7.58 2.20 -1.17
N ARG A 149 8.59 1.90 -1.99
CA ARG A 149 9.05 0.52 -2.25
C ARG A 149 9.58 -0.12 -0.98
N GLY A 150 10.46 0.55 -0.27
CA GLY A 150 11.03 0.08 0.99
C GLY A 150 9.95 -0.28 1.99
N VAL A 151 9.03 0.65 2.22
CA VAL A 151 7.93 0.50 3.18
C VAL A 151 6.98 -0.63 2.80
N VAL A 152 6.49 -0.69 1.56
CA VAL A 152 5.44 -1.64 1.17
C VAL A 152 6.03 -2.96 0.67
N GLN A 153 6.92 -2.89 -0.33
CA GLN A 153 7.37 -4.09 -1.03
C GLN A 153 8.28 -4.93 -0.13
N TYR A 154 9.28 -4.31 0.48
CA TYR A 154 10.24 -5.02 1.33
C TYR A 154 9.75 -5.15 2.77
N GLY A 155 9.12 -4.12 3.32
CA GLY A 155 8.59 -4.17 4.69
C GLY A 155 7.45 -5.16 4.86
N HIS A 156 6.62 -5.35 3.85
CA HIS A 156 5.41 -6.15 3.98
C HIS A 156 5.25 -7.27 2.94
N LEU A 157 5.27 -6.94 1.63
CA LEU A 157 4.84 -7.91 0.61
C LEU A 157 5.79 -9.09 0.48
N ALA A 158 7.09 -8.88 0.67
CA ALA A 158 8.07 -9.96 0.70
C ALA A 158 7.83 -10.90 1.88
N ALA A 159 7.73 -10.36 3.11
CA ALA A 159 7.48 -11.14 4.32
C ALA A 159 6.13 -11.88 4.26
N LEU A 160 5.07 -11.22 3.79
CA LEU A 160 3.76 -11.83 3.58
C LEU A 160 3.82 -12.97 2.55
N SER A 161 4.54 -12.77 1.44
CA SER A 161 4.74 -13.81 0.41
C SER A 161 5.43 -15.04 1.00
N ASP A 162 6.48 -14.85 1.79
CA ASP A 162 7.20 -15.94 2.42
C ASP A 162 6.34 -16.68 3.46
N ALA A 163 5.62 -15.94 4.30
CA ALA A 163 4.69 -16.51 5.27
C ALA A 163 3.58 -17.35 4.61
N LEU A 164 3.02 -16.88 3.50
CA LEU A 164 2.00 -17.61 2.74
C LEU A 164 2.56 -18.85 2.05
N ARG A 165 3.74 -18.75 1.45
CA ARG A 165 4.38 -19.87 0.74
C ARG A 165 4.89 -20.96 1.70
N ALA A 166 5.24 -20.60 2.92
CA ALA A 166 5.58 -21.57 3.96
C ALA A 166 4.37 -22.43 4.39
N ARG A 167 3.15 -21.91 4.27
CA ARG A 167 1.91 -22.54 4.74
C ARG A 167 1.05 -23.16 3.63
N TYR A 168 1.12 -22.59 2.42
CA TYR A 168 0.23 -22.94 1.31
C TYR A 168 0.99 -23.21 0.02
N ARG A 169 0.46 -24.10 -0.81
CA ARG A 169 0.98 -24.34 -2.16
C ARG A 169 0.56 -23.22 -3.11
N ILE A 170 1.28 -22.09 -3.05
CA ILE A 170 1.05 -20.93 -3.92
C ILE A 170 2.37 -20.46 -4.52
N SER A 171 2.34 -20.01 -5.79
CA SER A 171 3.55 -19.55 -6.46
C SER A 171 3.88 -18.09 -6.13
N ALA A 172 5.16 -17.77 -6.00
CA ALA A 172 5.63 -16.40 -5.84
C ALA A 172 5.15 -15.50 -7.00
N GLY A 173 5.20 -15.99 -8.24
CA GLY A 173 4.76 -15.22 -9.42
C GLY A 173 3.27 -14.85 -9.40
N LEU A 174 2.41 -15.64 -8.74
CA LEU A 174 1.01 -15.27 -8.53
C LEU A 174 0.92 -14.16 -7.49
N LEU A 175 1.62 -14.27 -6.36
CA LEU A 175 1.60 -13.28 -5.28
C LEU A 175 2.17 -11.93 -5.73
N TRP A 176 3.27 -11.92 -6.47
CA TRP A 176 3.82 -10.71 -7.07
C TRP A 176 2.89 -10.13 -8.17
N GLY A 177 2.22 -10.98 -8.93
CA GLY A 177 1.18 -10.54 -9.86
C GLY A 177 -0.01 -9.87 -9.16
N ASN A 178 -0.39 -10.35 -7.97
CA ASN A 178 -1.37 -9.67 -7.12
C ASN A 178 -0.84 -8.33 -6.62
N ALA A 179 0.41 -8.26 -6.18
CA ALA A 179 1.04 -7.01 -5.73
C ALA A 179 1.03 -5.94 -6.84
N GLY A 180 1.40 -6.32 -8.07
CA GLY A 180 1.33 -5.41 -9.23
C GLY A 180 -0.11 -4.98 -9.56
N SER A 181 -1.07 -5.91 -9.53
CA SER A 181 -2.49 -5.57 -9.74
C SER A 181 -3.04 -4.63 -8.66
N ALA A 182 -2.63 -4.82 -7.41
CA ALA A 182 -3.00 -3.98 -6.28
C ALA A 182 -2.44 -2.55 -6.43
N LEU A 183 -1.17 -2.42 -6.82
CA LEU A 183 -0.54 -1.12 -7.09
C LEU A 183 -1.25 -0.38 -8.24
N ALA A 184 -1.48 -1.05 -9.36
CA ALA A 184 -2.19 -0.46 -10.50
C ALA A 184 -3.63 -0.06 -10.13
N GLY A 185 -4.31 -0.87 -9.31
CA GLY A 185 -5.62 -0.57 -8.78
C GLY A 185 -5.64 0.68 -7.92
N ALA A 186 -4.69 0.81 -6.99
CA ALA A 186 -4.54 1.98 -6.14
C ALA A 186 -4.29 3.26 -6.97
N ALA A 187 -3.38 3.20 -7.93
CA ALA A 187 -3.09 4.33 -8.82
C ALA A 187 -4.32 4.75 -9.64
N ARG A 188 -5.07 3.80 -10.18
CA ARG A 188 -6.30 4.04 -10.96
C ARG A 188 -7.39 4.69 -10.12
N GLU A 189 -7.64 4.19 -8.91
CA GLU A 189 -8.63 4.76 -7.99
C GLU A 189 -8.27 6.18 -7.59
N LEU A 190 -7.00 6.41 -7.23
CA LEU A 190 -6.54 7.74 -6.85
C LEU A 190 -6.60 8.73 -8.02
N HIS A 191 -6.19 8.32 -9.22
CA HIS A 191 -6.32 9.13 -10.43
C HIS A 191 -7.79 9.48 -10.72
N GLY A 192 -8.71 8.51 -10.61
CA GLY A 192 -10.12 8.73 -10.78
C GLY A 192 -10.72 9.68 -9.74
N TRP A 193 -10.34 9.52 -8.46
CA TRP A 193 -10.73 10.43 -7.40
C TRP A 193 -10.20 11.86 -7.64
N ALA A 194 -8.93 11.99 -7.99
CA ALA A 194 -8.30 13.26 -8.28
C ALA A 194 -9.00 14.03 -9.41
N ALA A 195 -9.38 13.33 -10.48
CA ALA A 195 -10.15 13.91 -11.58
C ALA A 195 -11.52 14.45 -11.13
N ARG A 196 -12.25 13.70 -10.30
CA ARG A 196 -13.54 14.12 -9.74
C ARG A 196 -13.42 15.27 -8.74
N SER A 197 -12.30 15.37 -8.04
CA SER A 197 -12.03 16.37 -7.00
C SER A 197 -11.33 17.62 -7.52
N GLY A 198 -11.09 17.74 -8.83
CA GLY A 198 -10.38 18.88 -9.43
C GLY A 198 -8.90 18.95 -9.05
N ARG A 199 -8.29 17.83 -8.69
CA ARG A 199 -6.88 17.74 -8.23
C ARG A 199 -6.03 16.88 -9.18
N ALA A 200 -6.06 17.23 -10.46
CA ALA A 200 -5.38 16.48 -11.52
C ALA A 200 -3.90 16.19 -11.21
N GLU A 201 -3.21 17.13 -10.56
CA GLU A 201 -1.81 17.01 -10.18
C GLU A 201 -1.53 15.85 -9.20
N VAL A 202 -2.52 15.49 -8.35
CA VAL A 202 -2.42 14.32 -7.46
C VAL A 202 -2.52 13.04 -8.27
N GLY A 203 -3.44 13.01 -9.23
CA GLY A 203 -3.59 11.88 -10.14
C GLY A 203 -2.34 11.61 -10.97
N GLU A 204 -1.74 12.65 -11.52
CA GLU A 204 -0.49 12.56 -12.28
C GLU A 204 0.68 12.06 -11.42
N ARG A 205 0.82 12.59 -10.19
CA ARG A 205 1.83 12.09 -9.24
C ARG A 205 1.63 10.61 -8.91
N ALA A 206 0.39 10.17 -8.70
CA ALA A 206 0.09 8.78 -8.42
C ALA A 206 0.49 7.86 -9.57
N LEU A 207 0.19 8.26 -10.82
CA LEU A 207 0.59 7.49 -12.00
C LEU A 207 2.11 7.47 -12.20
N GLY A 208 2.78 8.60 -11.98
CA GLY A 208 4.25 8.69 -12.04
C GLY A 208 4.91 7.76 -11.02
N LEU A 209 4.51 7.85 -9.74
CA LEU A 209 5.02 6.95 -8.69
C LEU A 209 4.76 5.47 -9.00
N ALA A 210 3.57 5.15 -9.50
CA ALA A 210 3.27 3.78 -9.87
C ALA A 210 4.16 3.29 -11.04
N ALA A 211 4.42 4.13 -12.05
CA ALA A 211 5.32 3.79 -13.15
C ALA A 211 6.74 3.52 -12.64
N ASP A 212 7.29 4.40 -11.77
CA ASP A 212 8.61 4.22 -11.16
C ASP A 212 8.71 2.93 -10.32
N LEU A 213 7.63 2.59 -9.59
CA LEU A 213 7.55 1.34 -8.83
C LEU A 213 7.51 0.11 -9.75
N PHE A 214 6.79 0.17 -10.87
CA PHE A 214 6.74 -0.92 -11.86
C PHE A 214 8.05 -1.11 -12.63
N ASP A 215 8.92 -0.12 -12.69
CA ASP A 215 10.24 -0.26 -13.29
C ASP A 215 11.20 -1.13 -12.47
N HIS A 216 10.86 -1.42 -11.22
CA HIS A 216 11.64 -2.34 -10.39
C HIS A 216 11.50 -3.79 -10.87
N PRO A 217 12.59 -4.60 -10.86
CA PRO A 217 12.59 -5.99 -11.36
C PRO A 217 11.48 -6.88 -10.82
N ASP A 218 11.15 -6.75 -9.52
CA ASP A 218 10.13 -7.59 -8.87
C ASP A 218 8.71 -7.34 -9.42
N LEU A 219 8.40 -6.10 -9.85
CA LEU A 219 7.10 -5.73 -10.38
C LEU A 219 7.05 -5.70 -11.91
N ARG A 220 8.16 -5.35 -12.58
CA ARG A 220 8.23 -5.27 -14.06
C ARG A 220 7.76 -6.54 -14.75
N GLY A 221 8.08 -7.70 -14.19
CA GLY A 221 7.68 -9.01 -14.72
C GLY A 221 6.23 -9.42 -14.47
N THR A 222 5.47 -8.67 -13.65
CA THR A 222 4.14 -9.08 -13.16
C THR A 222 3.00 -8.81 -14.15
N GLY A 223 3.19 -7.89 -15.07
CA GLY A 223 2.18 -7.51 -16.06
C GLY A 223 2.65 -6.40 -16.98
N THR A 224 1.70 -5.80 -17.68
CA THR A 224 1.92 -4.64 -18.54
C THR A 224 1.04 -3.50 -18.09
N LEU A 225 1.65 -2.38 -17.68
CA LEU A 225 0.99 -1.13 -17.33
C LEU A 225 0.92 -0.21 -18.55
N ARG A 226 -0.24 0.38 -18.82
CA ARG A 226 -0.46 1.40 -19.85
C ARG A 226 -1.40 2.46 -19.32
N GLY A 227 -0.88 3.60 -18.89
CA GLY A 227 -1.65 4.63 -18.19
C GLY A 227 -2.30 4.04 -16.93
N THR A 228 -3.63 4.06 -16.85
CA THR A 228 -4.42 3.49 -15.75
C THR A 228 -4.76 2.01 -15.94
N SER A 229 -4.48 1.43 -17.11
CA SER A 229 -4.80 0.04 -17.43
C SER A 229 -3.63 -0.88 -17.10
N PHE A 230 -3.91 -1.97 -16.42
CA PHE A 230 -2.93 -3.01 -16.12
C PHE A 230 -3.43 -4.37 -16.58
N ARG A 231 -2.58 -5.16 -17.22
CA ARG A 231 -2.87 -6.55 -17.58
C ARG A 231 -1.83 -7.46 -16.94
N ARG A 232 -2.29 -8.32 -16.05
CA ARG A 232 -1.44 -9.28 -15.34
C ARG A 232 -0.84 -10.31 -16.28
N ARG A 233 0.32 -10.83 -15.89
CA ARG A 233 0.93 -11.99 -16.53
C ARG A 233 0.50 -13.31 -15.87
N SER A 234 0.16 -13.28 -14.57
CA SER A 234 -0.30 -14.42 -13.78
C SER A 234 -1.77 -14.30 -13.39
N CYS A 235 -2.47 -15.42 -13.29
CA CYS A 235 -3.87 -15.45 -12.88
C CYS A 235 -4.03 -15.36 -11.35
N CYS A 236 -5.01 -14.58 -10.86
CA CYS A 236 -5.39 -14.52 -9.43
C CYS A 236 -6.25 -15.70 -8.98
N LEU A 237 -6.68 -16.57 -9.89
CA LEU A 237 -7.54 -17.72 -9.68
C LEU A 237 -9.01 -17.41 -9.30
N TYR A 238 -9.40 -16.14 -9.19
CA TYR A 238 -10.75 -15.75 -8.77
C TYR A 238 -11.85 -16.33 -9.68
N TYR A 239 -11.59 -16.50 -10.99
CA TYR A 239 -12.54 -17.10 -11.94
C TYR A 239 -12.94 -18.55 -11.57
N ARG A 240 -12.19 -19.20 -10.66
CA ARG A 240 -12.46 -20.58 -10.22
C ARG A 240 -13.49 -20.66 -9.10
N CYS A 241 -13.84 -19.55 -8.47
CA CYS A 241 -14.92 -19.50 -7.50
C CYS A 241 -16.28 -19.74 -8.17
N PRO A 242 -17.27 -20.28 -7.46
CA PRO A 242 -18.63 -20.51 -8.02
C PRO A 242 -19.26 -19.26 -8.60
N SER A 243 -19.16 -18.12 -7.90
CA SER A 243 -19.62 -16.80 -8.34
C SER A 243 -18.50 -15.92 -8.93
N GLY A 244 -17.32 -16.51 -9.21
CA GLY A 244 -16.17 -15.79 -9.70
C GLY A 244 -16.23 -15.55 -11.20
N GLY A 245 -15.50 -14.52 -11.64
CA GLY A 245 -15.32 -14.14 -13.03
C GLY A 245 -13.91 -13.66 -13.31
N LEU A 246 -13.70 -13.05 -14.46
CA LEU A 246 -12.43 -12.37 -14.76
C LEU A 246 -12.29 -11.15 -13.83
N CYS A 247 -11.13 -11.01 -13.19
CA CYS A 247 -10.81 -9.78 -12.46
C CYS A 247 -10.49 -8.65 -13.46
N GLY A 248 -10.54 -7.38 -12.99
CA GLY A 248 -10.35 -6.22 -13.84
C GLY A 248 -9.02 -6.17 -14.59
N ASP A 249 -7.98 -6.81 -14.03
CA ASP A 249 -6.62 -6.86 -14.61
C ASP A 249 -6.26 -8.25 -15.17
N CYS A 250 -7.26 -9.03 -15.58
CA CYS A 250 -7.10 -10.46 -15.88
C CYS A 250 -6.11 -10.73 -17.02
N CYS A 251 -5.28 -11.78 -16.85
CA CYS A 251 -4.41 -12.29 -17.93
C CYS A 251 -5.19 -13.00 -19.03
N PHE A 252 -6.43 -13.42 -18.79
CA PHE A 252 -7.30 -14.08 -19.77
C PHE A 252 -8.26 -13.08 -20.39
N GLU A 253 -8.60 -13.28 -21.65
CA GLU A 253 -9.66 -12.53 -22.36
C GLU A 253 -11.04 -13.20 -22.16
N ARG A 254 -11.02 -14.51 -21.96
CA ARG A 254 -12.21 -15.33 -21.66
C ARG A 254 -11.86 -16.30 -20.55
N PRO A 255 -12.81 -16.63 -19.65
CA PRO A 255 -12.55 -17.64 -18.64
C PRO A 255 -12.10 -18.95 -19.31
N PRO A 256 -11.01 -19.59 -18.84
CA PRO A 256 -10.68 -20.93 -19.28
C PRO A 256 -11.85 -21.88 -19.02
N THR A 257 -12.18 -22.72 -19.98
CA THR A 257 -13.18 -23.78 -19.78
C THR A 257 -12.71 -24.68 -18.64
N ARG A 258 -13.59 -24.92 -17.67
CA ARG A 258 -13.32 -25.94 -16.64
C ARG A 258 -13.25 -27.27 -17.37
N SER A 259 -12.07 -27.89 -17.46
CA SER A 259 -11.98 -29.29 -17.83
C SER A 259 -12.79 -30.04 -16.75
N SER A 260 -13.87 -30.68 -17.13
CA SER A 260 -14.55 -31.64 -16.27
C SER A 260 -13.51 -32.66 -15.81
N PRO A 261 -13.47 -33.05 -14.51
CA PRO A 261 -12.66 -34.19 -14.10
C PRO A 261 -13.05 -35.32 -15.02
N GLY A 262 -12.09 -35.87 -15.77
CA GLY A 262 -12.35 -36.94 -16.72
C GLY A 262 -13.16 -38.01 -16.05
N ALA A 263 -14.28 -38.40 -16.69
CA ALA A 263 -14.95 -39.64 -16.39
C ALA A 263 -13.86 -40.72 -16.45
N ALA A 264 -13.59 -41.33 -15.30
CA ALA A 264 -12.79 -42.52 -15.24
C ALA A 264 -13.50 -43.52 -16.18
N SER A 265 -12.91 -43.74 -17.34
CA SER A 265 -13.27 -44.87 -18.21
C SER A 265 -12.96 -46.12 -17.42
N GLY A 266 -14.02 -46.88 -17.11
CA GLY A 266 -13.99 -48.19 -16.46
C GLY A 266 -13.23 -49.22 -17.31
#